data_39ba21c00cdc98bcfe9c12d3ed8e21e3
#
_entry.id   39ba21c00cdc98bcfe9c12d3ed8e21e3
#
_cell.length_a   1.000
_cell.length_b   1.000
_cell.length_c   1.000
_cell.angle_alpha   90.00
_cell.angle_beta   90.00
_cell.angle_gamma   90.00
#
_symmetry.space_group_name_H-M   'P 1'
#
loop_
_entity.id
_entity.type
_entity.pdbx_description
1 polymer ?
#
loop_
_entity_poly.entity_id
_entity_poly.type
_entity_poly.pdbx_seq_one_letter_code
_entity_poly.pdbx_strand_id
1 'polypeptide(L)'
;YGQCTNIKLGFQLMKYKSYPETFWKQLNETLAELKKNQTPLVALFDADGTLWDTDLGENLFHYTIDNRLVELPPNPWEHYLELKKKNSDPRDAYLWLAQIYKGQTLDQVRKWADDALKSLQPFPVFDDQRKLINLLKNHQVTIKVITASIAWAVEPGARALGLLDSDVIGVETRVQNGIVTDEKAGVITYRGGKVEGYKAKHKDQPFLAVGNSEGDVELLEFSSHLRLAVSASNREDRLYKSEYHLQEIAKSKNWHFHRFI
;
A
#
# COMPACT_ATOMS: atom_id res chain seq x y z
N TYR A 1 31.85 0.82 -26.01
CA TYR A 1 31.36 -0.49 -26.47
C TYR A 1 31.48 -1.48 -25.31
N GLY A 2 30.44 -1.66 -24.52
CA GLY A 2 30.31 -2.66 -23.47
C GLY A 2 28.98 -3.38 -23.69
N GLN A 3 29.07 -4.68 -23.95
CA GLN A 3 27.95 -5.56 -24.24
C GLN A 3 26.98 -5.60 -23.02
N CYS A 4 25.75 -5.20 -23.23
CA CYS A 4 24.64 -5.55 -22.32
C CYS A 4 24.46 -7.07 -22.40
N THR A 5 24.94 -7.78 -21.40
CA THR A 5 24.59 -9.17 -21.17
C THR A 5 23.12 -9.23 -20.71
N ASN A 6 22.24 -9.74 -21.57
CA ASN A 6 20.88 -10.15 -21.26
C ASN A 6 20.93 -11.24 -20.17
N ILE A 7 20.82 -10.86 -18.92
CA ILE A 7 20.53 -11.80 -17.83
C ILE A 7 19.02 -12.07 -17.89
N LYS A 8 18.63 -13.08 -18.66
CA LYS A 8 17.37 -13.79 -18.43
C LYS A 8 17.50 -14.55 -17.11
N LEU A 9 17.33 -13.86 -15.98
CA LEU A 9 17.00 -14.53 -14.72
C LEU A 9 15.63 -15.16 -14.92
N GLY A 10 15.58 -16.50 -14.94
CA GLY A 10 14.33 -17.24 -14.89
C GLY A 10 13.58 -16.81 -13.63
N PHE A 11 12.50 -16.07 -13.81
CA PHE A 11 11.54 -15.77 -12.74
C PHE A 11 10.92 -17.10 -12.31
N GLN A 12 11.52 -17.74 -11.32
CA GLN A 12 10.85 -18.79 -10.56
C GLN A 12 9.75 -18.05 -9.79
N LEU A 13 8.49 -18.27 -10.18
CA LEU A 13 7.33 -17.75 -9.45
C LEU A 13 7.53 -18.08 -7.98
N MET A 14 7.79 -17.07 -7.15
CA MET A 14 7.91 -17.27 -5.71
C MET A 14 6.57 -17.79 -5.22
N LYS A 15 6.56 -19.00 -4.69
CA LYS A 15 5.36 -19.59 -4.13
C LYS A 15 5.21 -19.06 -2.71
N TYR A 16 4.37 -18.05 -2.56
CA TYR A 16 4.03 -17.51 -1.25
C TYR A 16 3.29 -18.55 -0.40
N LYS A 17 3.58 -18.55 0.91
CA LYS A 17 2.86 -19.39 1.88
C LYS A 17 1.43 -18.89 2.04
N SER A 18 0.51 -19.84 2.19
CA SER A 18 -0.90 -19.53 2.44
C SER A 18 -1.16 -19.18 3.90
N TYR A 19 -2.19 -18.37 4.13
CA TYR A 19 -2.70 -18.08 5.47
C TYR A 19 -3.11 -19.34 6.21
N PRO A 20 -2.91 -19.40 7.54
CA PRO A 20 -3.36 -20.53 8.34
C PRO A 20 -4.91 -20.63 8.33
N GLU A 21 -5.41 -21.86 8.33
CA GLU A 21 -6.86 -22.15 8.40
C GLU A 21 -7.55 -21.48 9.59
N THR A 22 -6.82 -21.29 10.70
CA THR A 22 -7.32 -20.59 11.89
C THR A 22 -7.71 -19.15 11.60
N PHE A 23 -6.97 -18.45 10.75
CA PHE A 23 -7.32 -17.10 10.33
C PHE A 23 -8.63 -17.08 9.52
N TRP A 24 -8.75 -17.95 8.51
CA TRP A 24 -9.95 -18.04 7.69
C TRP A 24 -11.19 -18.41 8.51
N LYS A 25 -11.05 -19.35 9.46
CA LYS A 25 -12.12 -19.73 10.37
C LYS A 25 -12.59 -18.53 11.19
N GLN A 26 -11.67 -17.83 11.86
CA GLN A 26 -12.01 -16.69 12.71
C GLN A 26 -12.60 -15.53 11.88
N LEU A 27 -12.10 -15.27 10.68
CA LEU A 27 -12.66 -14.28 9.76
C LEU A 27 -14.13 -14.59 9.44
N ASN A 28 -14.44 -15.86 9.08
CA ASN A 28 -15.81 -16.24 8.74
C ASN A 28 -16.75 -16.17 9.97
N GLU A 29 -16.28 -16.57 11.16
CA GLU A 29 -17.04 -16.45 12.41
C GLU A 29 -17.33 -14.97 12.73
N THR A 30 -16.34 -14.09 12.63
CA THR A 30 -16.49 -12.65 12.85
C THR A 30 -17.46 -12.04 11.84
N LEU A 31 -17.36 -12.38 10.56
CA LEU A 31 -18.30 -11.89 9.54
C LEU A 31 -19.73 -12.34 9.81
N ALA A 32 -19.94 -13.57 10.23
CA ALA A 32 -21.28 -14.09 10.57
C ALA A 32 -21.88 -13.36 11.77
N GLU A 33 -21.08 -13.13 12.82
CA GLU A 33 -21.49 -12.39 14.01
C GLU A 33 -21.87 -10.94 13.67
N LEU A 34 -21.00 -10.21 12.96
CA LEU A 34 -21.22 -8.82 12.60
C LEU A 34 -22.45 -8.64 11.71
N LYS A 35 -22.67 -9.55 10.76
CA LYS A 35 -23.89 -9.55 9.93
C LYS A 35 -25.16 -9.76 10.75
N LYS A 36 -25.13 -10.70 11.70
CA LYS A 36 -26.27 -10.93 12.61
C LYS A 36 -26.61 -9.68 13.41
N ASN A 37 -25.59 -8.92 13.80
CA ASN A 37 -25.73 -7.69 14.59
C ASN A 37 -25.98 -6.45 13.71
N GLN A 38 -26.08 -6.59 12.39
CA GLN A 38 -26.24 -5.49 11.42
C GLN A 38 -25.16 -4.41 11.52
N THR A 39 -23.96 -4.80 11.94
CA THR A 39 -22.81 -3.90 12.06
C THR A 39 -22.24 -3.58 10.68
N PRO A 40 -21.90 -2.32 10.37
CA PRO A 40 -21.22 -1.98 9.13
C PRO A 40 -19.93 -2.78 8.95
N LEU A 41 -19.78 -3.39 7.79
CA LEU A 41 -18.62 -4.21 7.48
C LEU A 41 -17.58 -3.38 6.71
N VAL A 42 -16.50 -3.01 7.38
CA VAL A 42 -15.38 -2.26 6.79
C VAL A 42 -14.07 -2.98 7.06
N ALA A 43 -13.24 -3.10 6.02
CA ALA A 43 -11.88 -3.62 6.12
C ALA A 43 -10.88 -2.62 5.54
N LEU A 44 -9.79 -2.39 6.24
CA LEU A 44 -8.71 -1.50 5.83
C LEU A 44 -7.45 -2.30 5.53
N PHE A 45 -6.80 -1.95 4.44
CA PHE A 45 -5.53 -2.56 4.01
C PHE A 45 -4.49 -1.48 3.79
N ASP A 46 -3.29 -1.68 4.27
CA ASP A 46 -2.13 -1.05 3.65
C ASP A 46 -1.91 -1.63 2.24
N ALA A 47 -1.10 -0.98 1.43
CA ALA A 47 -0.88 -1.37 0.03
C ALA A 47 0.43 -2.12 -0.20
N ASP A 48 1.53 -1.39 -0.22
CA ASP A 48 2.86 -1.84 -0.64
C ASP A 48 3.48 -2.77 0.40
N GLY A 49 3.90 -3.97 -0.01
CA GLY A 49 4.32 -5.03 0.92
C GLY A 49 3.18 -5.73 1.66
N THR A 50 1.94 -5.24 1.54
CA THR A 50 0.74 -5.80 2.16
C THR A 50 -0.14 -6.55 1.16
N LEU A 51 -0.59 -5.90 0.09
CA LEU A 51 -1.42 -6.50 -0.96
C LEU A 51 -0.58 -7.17 -2.05
N TRP A 52 0.61 -6.69 -2.28
CA TRP A 52 1.56 -7.14 -3.30
C TRP A 52 3.01 -6.98 -2.82
N ASP A 53 3.91 -7.75 -3.38
CA ASP A 53 5.33 -7.80 -3.01
C ASP A 53 6.16 -6.77 -3.81
N THR A 54 5.77 -5.51 -3.74
CA THR A 54 6.47 -4.38 -4.35
C THR A 54 5.98 -3.06 -3.77
N ASP A 55 6.66 -1.94 -4.12
CA ASP A 55 6.27 -0.57 -3.78
C ASP A 55 5.85 0.16 -5.08
N LEU A 56 4.55 0.45 -5.24
CA LEU A 56 4.02 1.10 -6.44
C LEU A 56 4.34 2.59 -6.48
N GLY A 57 4.50 3.24 -5.33
CA GLY A 57 4.94 4.63 -5.26
C GLY A 57 6.35 4.79 -5.82
N GLU A 58 7.28 3.95 -5.37
CA GLU A 58 8.66 3.95 -5.87
C GLU A 58 8.73 3.44 -7.32
N ASN A 59 7.89 2.48 -7.71
CA ASN A 59 7.83 2.02 -9.10
C ASN A 59 7.42 3.15 -10.06
N LEU A 60 6.38 3.93 -9.72
CA LEU A 60 6.01 5.10 -10.52
C LEU A 60 7.15 6.12 -10.56
N PHE A 61 7.85 6.32 -9.44
CA PHE A 61 8.99 7.24 -9.39
C PHE A 61 10.15 6.79 -10.28
N HIS A 62 10.53 5.50 -10.25
CA HIS A 62 11.53 4.96 -11.17
C HIS A 62 11.10 5.09 -12.63
N TYR A 63 9.84 4.76 -12.93
CA TYR A 63 9.29 4.95 -14.27
C TYR A 63 9.38 6.42 -14.73
N THR A 64 9.12 7.36 -13.82
CA THR A 64 9.23 8.80 -14.06
C THR A 64 10.67 9.23 -14.38
N ILE A 65 11.65 8.72 -13.63
CA ILE A 65 13.08 8.98 -13.86
C ILE A 65 13.53 8.43 -15.22
N ASP A 66 13.26 7.14 -15.47
CA ASP A 66 13.73 6.42 -16.65
C ASP A 66 13.17 7.03 -17.96
N ASN A 67 11.93 7.50 -17.91
CA ASN A 67 11.25 8.10 -19.07
C ASN A 67 11.34 9.64 -19.09
N ARG A 68 11.99 10.27 -18.11
CA ARG A 68 12.17 11.74 -18.02
C ARG A 68 10.83 12.49 -18.14
N LEU A 69 9.81 12.02 -17.40
CA LEU A 69 8.43 12.48 -17.56
C LEU A 69 8.18 13.88 -16.99
N VAL A 70 8.97 14.28 -16.00
CA VAL A 70 8.95 15.60 -15.35
C VAL A 70 10.37 16.09 -15.08
N GLU A 71 10.52 17.37 -14.82
CA GLU A 71 11.79 17.93 -14.38
C GLU A 71 12.09 17.49 -12.93
N LEU A 72 13.27 16.94 -12.70
CA LEU A 72 13.70 16.39 -11.41
C LEU A 72 15.06 16.99 -11.01
N PRO A 73 15.37 17.06 -9.70
CA PRO A 73 16.72 17.46 -9.27
C PRO A 73 17.77 16.46 -9.74
N PRO A 74 19.07 16.83 -9.74
CA PRO A 74 20.15 15.88 -9.93
C PRO A 74 20.07 14.73 -8.92
N ASN A 75 20.35 13.49 -9.37
CA ASN A 75 20.29 12.28 -8.55
C ASN A 75 18.96 12.14 -7.79
N PRO A 76 17.80 12.10 -8.48
CA PRO A 76 16.51 12.20 -7.84
C PRO A 76 16.20 11.05 -6.86
N TRP A 77 16.75 9.86 -7.10
CA TRP A 77 16.60 8.72 -6.20
C TRP A 77 17.32 8.94 -4.86
N GLU A 78 18.57 9.39 -4.92
CA GLU A 78 19.36 9.73 -3.73
C GLU A 78 18.71 10.86 -2.95
N HIS A 79 18.21 11.89 -3.65
CA HIS A 79 17.46 12.98 -3.04
C HIS A 79 16.22 12.48 -2.26
N TYR A 80 15.44 11.59 -2.86
CA TYR A 80 14.31 10.95 -2.19
C TYR A 80 14.74 10.17 -0.92
N LEU A 81 15.82 9.40 -1.01
CA LEU A 81 16.34 8.64 0.14
C LEU A 81 16.85 9.55 1.26
N GLU A 82 17.44 10.69 0.93
CA GLU A 82 17.85 11.71 1.90
C GLU A 82 16.63 12.33 2.60
N LEU A 83 15.59 12.67 1.85
CA LEU A 83 14.33 13.15 2.43
C LEU A 83 13.71 12.11 3.37
N LYS A 84 13.73 10.83 3.03
CA LYS A 84 13.23 9.75 3.92
C LYS A 84 13.97 9.65 5.25
N LYS A 85 15.25 10.00 5.28
CA LYS A 85 16.09 9.95 6.49
C LYS A 85 16.03 11.24 7.31
N LYS A 86 15.58 12.34 6.70
CA LYS A 86 15.55 13.66 7.34
C LYS A 86 14.68 13.62 8.60
N ASN A 87 15.24 14.05 9.71
CA ASN A 87 14.56 14.09 11.01
C ASN A 87 13.94 12.76 11.48
N SER A 88 14.37 11.63 10.93
CA SER A 88 13.75 10.29 11.14
C SER A 88 12.25 10.24 10.83
N ASP A 89 11.77 11.14 9.97
CA ASP A 89 10.37 11.22 9.53
C ASP A 89 10.29 11.24 8.00
N PRO A 90 9.71 10.22 7.35
CA PRO A 90 9.67 10.12 5.89
C PRO A 90 8.55 10.95 5.24
N ARG A 91 7.71 11.66 5.99
CA ARG A 91 6.53 12.36 5.44
C ARG A 91 6.87 13.39 4.38
N ASP A 92 7.98 14.12 4.54
CA ASP A 92 8.44 15.07 3.52
C ASP A 92 8.77 14.36 2.20
N ALA A 93 9.38 13.17 2.26
CA ALA A 93 9.68 12.38 1.08
C ALA A 93 8.41 11.89 0.37
N TYR A 94 7.42 11.43 1.13
CA TYR A 94 6.16 10.97 0.57
C TYR A 94 5.38 12.11 -0.10
N LEU A 95 5.36 13.30 0.53
CA LEU A 95 4.72 14.46 -0.07
C LEU A 95 5.48 14.93 -1.33
N TRP A 96 6.81 14.94 -1.27
CA TRP A 96 7.63 15.34 -2.41
C TRP A 96 7.37 14.48 -3.64
N LEU A 97 7.17 13.15 -3.48
CA LEU A 97 6.81 12.28 -4.60
C LEU A 97 5.48 12.67 -5.28
N ALA A 98 4.53 13.25 -4.56
CA ALA A 98 3.31 13.78 -5.18
C ALA A 98 3.54 15.15 -5.83
N GLN A 99 4.41 15.97 -5.22
CA GLN A 99 4.71 17.33 -5.68
C GLN A 99 5.49 17.40 -7.01
N ILE A 100 6.31 16.36 -7.32
CA ILE A 100 7.08 16.34 -8.57
C ILE A 100 6.20 16.36 -9.81
N TYR A 101 4.91 16.03 -9.70
CA TYR A 101 3.94 16.05 -10.80
C TYR A 101 3.23 17.40 -10.96
N LYS A 102 3.63 18.42 -10.22
CA LYS A 102 3.08 19.79 -10.36
C LYS A 102 3.05 20.24 -11.82
N GLY A 103 1.90 20.77 -12.24
CA GLY A 103 1.69 21.27 -13.60
C GLY A 103 1.25 20.20 -14.61
N GLN A 104 1.28 18.92 -14.25
CA GLN A 104 0.75 17.85 -15.08
C GLN A 104 -0.76 17.69 -14.86
N THR A 105 -1.48 17.18 -15.87
CA THR A 105 -2.87 16.78 -15.65
C THR A 105 -2.91 15.50 -14.79
N LEU A 106 -3.91 15.40 -13.93
CA LEU A 106 -4.10 14.18 -13.11
C LEU A 106 -4.27 12.94 -14.00
N ASP A 107 -5.00 13.05 -15.10
CA ASP A 107 -5.19 11.95 -16.05
C ASP A 107 -3.87 11.48 -16.66
N GLN A 108 -2.93 12.41 -16.91
CA GLN A 108 -1.60 12.05 -17.40
C GLN A 108 -0.79 11.31 -16.33
N VAL A 109 -0.84 11.77 -15.06
CA VAL A 109 -0.14 11.11 -13.95
C VAL A 109 -0.71 9.70 -13.73
N ARG A 110 -2.02 9.53 -13.77
CA ARG A 110 -2.69 8.22 -13.69
C ARG A 110 -2.30 7.30 -14.85
N LYS A 111 -2.23 7.85 -16.05
CA LYS A 111 -1.74 7.10 -17.22
C LYS A 111 -0.31 6.59 -17.02
N TRP A 112 0.58 7.42 -16.48
CA TRP A 112 1.94 7.00 -16.17
C TRP A 112 1.99 5.92 -15.08
N ALA A 113 1.12 6.00 -14.07
CA ALA A 113 0.99 4.96 -13.05
C ALA A 113 0.52 3.62 -13.64
N ASP A 114 -0.45 3.65 -14.57
CA ASP A 114 -0.88 2.47 -15.32
C ASP A 114 0.26 1.87 -16.15
N ASP A 115 1.02 2.70 -16.84
CA ASP A 115 2.14 2.26 -17.68
C ASP A 115 3.30 1.73 -16.80
N ALA A 116 3.57 2.35 -15.66
CA ALA A 116 4.53 1.87 -14.67
C ALA A 116 4.13 0.49 -14.10
N LEU A 117 2.86 0.27 -13.78
CA LEU A 117 2.38 -1.05 -13.35
C LEU A 117 2.53 -2.10 -14.45
N LYS A 118 2.26 -1.76 -15.71
CA LYS A 118 2.45 -2.67 -16.85
C LYS A 118 3.90 -3.10 -17.02
N SER A 119 4.87 -2.28 -16.63
CA SER A 119 6.30 -2.63 -16.68
C SER A 119 6.69 -3.68 -15.64
N LEU A 120 5.89 -3.89 -14.61
CA LEU A 120 6.07 -4.86 -13.51
C LEU A 120 5.39 -6.21 -13.79
N GLN A 121 5.36 -6.69 -15.01
CA GLN A 121 4.71 -7.97 -15.29
C GLN A 121 5.66 -9.18 -15.11
N PRO A 122 5.24 -10.23 -14.38
CA PRO A 122 3.93 -10.37 -13.69
C PRO A 122 3.82 -9.50 -12.43
N PHE A 123 2.67 -8.85 -12.23
CA PHE A 123 2.42 -8.05 -11.02
C PHE A 123 2.32 -8.96 -9.79
N PRO A 124 3.18 -8.79 -8.76
CA PRO A 124 3.36 -9.76 -7.69
C PRO A 124 2.32 -9.61 -6.56
N VAL A 125 1.04 -9.77 -6.87
CA VAL A 125 -0.03 -9.80 -5.85
C VAL A 125 0.08 -11.08 -5.04
N PHE A 126 -0.03 -10.98 -3.71
CA PHE A 126 -0.11 -12.15 -2.85
C PHE A 126 -1.43 -12.89 -3.07
N ASP A 127 -1.35 -14.20 -3.37
CA ASP A 127 -2.54 -15.01 -3.71
C ASP A 127 -3.60 -14.99 -2.61
N ASP A 128 -3.19 -15.07 -1.35
CA ASP A 128 -4.15 -15.07 -0.24
C ASP A 128 -4.72 -13.69 0.05
N GLN A 129 -4.03 -12.59 -0.29
CA GLN A 129 -4.63 -11.25 -0.29
C GLN A 129 -5.71 -11.13 -1.36
N ARG A 130 -5.47 -11.67 -2.56
CA ARG A 130 -6.50 -11.72 -3.62
C ARG A 130 -7.71 -12.53 -3.17
N LYS A 131 -7.50 -13.69 -2.53
CA LYS A 131 -8.60 -14.52 -1.97
C LYS A 131 -9.35 -13.75 -0.88
N LEU A 132 -8.64 -13.08 0.02
CA LEU A 132 -9.23 -12.29 1.11
C LEU A 132 -10.09 -11.15 0.56
N ILE A 133 -9.57 -10.35 -0.37
CA ILE A 133 -10.34 -9.28 -1.03
C ILE A 133 -11.60 -9.84 -1.70
N ASN A 134 -11.51 -10.95 -2.44
CA ASN A 134 -12.65 -11.57 -3.09
C ASN A 134 -13.70 -12.08 -2.08
N LEU A 135 -13.27 -12.70 -0.99
CA LEU A 135 -14.17 -13.14 0.08
C LEU A 135 -14.89 -11.95 0.69
N LEU A 136 -14.17 -10.89 1.04
CA LEU A 136 -14.75 -9.68 1.62
C LEU A 136 -15.76 -9.01 0.66
N LYS A 137 -15.46 -8.92 -0.64
CA LYS A 137 -16.38 -8.41 -1.66
C LYS A 137 -17.65 -9.26 -1.74
N ASN A 138 -17.55 -10.59 -1.71
CA ASN A 138 -18.71 -11.49 -1.71
C ASN A 138 -19.60 -11.31 -0.46
N HIS A 139 -19.00 -10.85 0.63
CA HIS A 139 -19.71 -10.50 1.87
C HIS A 139 -20.18 -9.03 1.91
N GLN A 140 -20.04 -8.26 0.81
CA GLN A 140 -20.41 -6.85 0.69
C GLN A 140 -19.69 -5.95 1.72
N VAL A 141 -18.45 -6.31 2.07
CA VAL A 141 -17.58 -5.50 2.94
C VAL A 141 -17.10 -4.27 2.16
N THR A 142 -17.19 -3.10 2.76
CA THR A 142 -16.52 -1.89 2.27
C THR A 142 -15.02 -2.04 2.48
N ILE A 143 -14.26 -2.04 1.40
CA ILE A 143 -12.79 -2.19 1.45
C ILE A 143 -12.16 -0.86 1.12
N LYS A 144 -11.19 -0.42 1.93
CA LYS A 144 -10.36 0.76 1.65
C LYS A 144 -8.88 0.40 1.77
N VAL A 145 -8.09 0.96 0.87
CA VAL A 145 -6.63 0.86 0.85
C VAL A 145 -6.06 2.15 1.40
N ILE A 146 -5.31 2.08 2.49
CA ILE A 146 -4.75 3.26 3.19
C ILE A 146 -3.23 3.19 3.12
N THR A 147 -2.64 3.95 2.22
CA THR A 147 -1.21 3.85 1.89
C THR A 147 -0.43 5.12 2.24
N ALA A 148 0.84 4.99 2.60
CA ALA A 148 1.77 6.11 2.70
C ALA A 148 2.37 6.52 1.35
N SER A 149 2.13 5.75 0.30
CA SER A 149 2.48 6.08 -1.08
C SER A 149 1.51 7.10 -1.68
N ILE A 150 1.87 7.63 -2.84
CA ILE A 150 0.98 8.51 -3.61
C ILE A 150 -0.26 7.71 -4.01
N ALA A 151 -1.46 8.23 -3.76
CA ALA A 151 -2.72 7.56 -4.08
C ALA A 151 -2.76 7.13 -5.56
N TRP A 152 -2.41 8.02 -6.47
CA TRP A 152 -2.44 7.78 -7.93
C TRP A 152 -1.51 6.64 -8.38
N ALA A 153 -0.41 6.41 -7.66
CA ALA A 153 0.51 5.29 -7.95
C ALA A 153 -0.08 3.94 -7.54
N VAL A 154 -0.92 3.92 -6.50
CA VAL A 154 -1.53 2.70 -5.92
C VAL A 154 -2.85 2.33 -6.60
N GLU A 155 -3.57 3.30 -7.18
CA GLU A 155 -4.84 3.09 -7.88
C GLU A 155 -4.80 1.93 -8.91
N PRO A 156 -3.78 1.79 -9.79
CA PRO A 156 -3.72 0.68 -10.75
C PRO A 156 -3.64 -0.71 -10.07
N GLY A 157 -2.89 -0.81 -8.97
CA GLY A 157 -2.81 -2.04 -8.18
C GLY A 157 -4.14 -2.40 -7.51
N ALA A 158 -4.85 -1.39 -6.98
CA ALA A 158 -6.19 -1.57 -6.42
C ALA A 158 -7.18 -2.04 -7.49
N ARG A 159 -7.15 -1.46 -8.70
CA ARG A 159 -7.97 -1.91 -9.86
C ARG A 159 -7.67 -3.36 -10.26
N ALA A 160 -6.41 -3.81 -10.18
CA ALA A 160 -6.03 -5.20 -10.45
C ALA A 160 -6.63 -6.21 -9.44
N LEU A 161 -7.07 -5.72 -8.27
CA LEU A 161 -7.84 -6.48 -7.27
C LEU A 161 -9.36 -6.24 -7.38
N GLY A 162 -9.81 -5.48 -8.38
CA GLY A 162 -11.22 -5.16 -8.61
C GLY A 162 -11.79 -4.18 -7.59
N LEU A 163 -10.94 -3.29 -7.05
CA LEU A 163 -11.32 -2.12 -6.26
C LEU A 163 -11.39 -0.88 -7.16
N LEU A 164 -11.96 0.21 -6.65
CA LEU A 164 -12.07 1.49 -7.36
C LEU A 164 -10.93 2.43 -6.94
N ASP A 165 -10.60 3.43 -7.77
CA ASP A 165 -9.65 4.50 -7.41
C ASP A 165 -10.11 5.22 -6.15
N SER A 166 -11.42 5.43 -5.97
CA SER A 166 -12.03 6.03 -4.77
C SER A 166 -11.92 5.17 -3.49
N ASP A 167 -11.46 3.92 -3.62
CA ASP A 167 -11.18 3.07 -2.47
C ASP A 167 -9.75 3.26 -1.94
N VAL A 168 -8.91 4.01 -2.66
CA VAL A 168 -7.54 4.33 -2.25
C VAL A 168 -7.50 5.67 -1.52
N ILE A 169 -6.88 5.68 -0.35
CA ILE A 169 -6.59 6.87 0.45
C ILE A 169 -5.07 6.90 0.66
N GLY A 170 -4.40 7.83 0.04
CA GLY A 170 -2.95 7.94 0.05
C GLY A 170 -2.50 9.39 0.16
N VAL A 171 -1.21 9.60 -0.08
CA VAL A 171 -0.64 10.93 -0.15
C VAL A 171 -1.03 11.58 -1.46
N GLU A 172 -1.53 12.81 -1.40
CA GLU A 172 -1.96 13.58 -2.56
C GLU A 172 -1.55 15.05 -2.42
N THR A 173 -1.40 15.72 -3.55
CA THR A 173 -1.46 17.18 -3.63
C THR A 173 -2.81 17.64 -4.20
N ARG A 174 -3.15 18.90 -4.01
CA ARG A 174 -4.40 19.45 -4.55
C ARG A 174 -4.40 19.40 -6.07
N VAL A 175 -5.55 19.05 -6.62
CA VAL A 175 -5.80 19.12 -8.06
C VAL A 175 -6.76 20.28 -8.33
N GLN A 176 -6.34 21.23 -9.14
CA GLN A 176 -7.14 22.40 -9.49
C GLN A 176 -7.38 22.40 -11.01
N ASN A 177 -8.63 22.39 -11.42
CA ASN A 177 -9.03 22.32 -12.85
C ASN A 177 -8.36 21.15 -13.60
N GLY A 178 -8.21 19.99 -12.92
CA GLY A 178 -7.57 18.82 -13.48
C GLY A 178 -6.04 18.85 -13.47
N ILE A 179 -5.42 19.93 -13.00
CA ILE A 179 -3.95 20.09 -12.92
C ILE A 179 -3.47 19.83 -11.49
N VAL A 180 -2.45 19.00 -11.36
CA VAL A 180 -1.75 18.68 -10.09
C VAL A 180 -0.98 19.92 -9.63
N THR A 181 -1.11 20.28 -8.36
CA THR A 181 -0.36 21.37 -7.71
C THR A 181 0.72 20.81 -6.77
N ASP A 182 1.52 21.67 -6.14
CA ASP A 182 2.45 21.28 -5.05
C ASP A 182 1.84 21.47 -3.65
N GLU A 183 0.59 21.93 -3.56
CA GLU A 183 -0.09 22.09 -2.27
C GLU A 183 -0.56 20.75 -1.72
N LYS A 184 -0.15 20.43 -0.49
CA LYS A 184 -0.61 19.22 0.18
C LYS A 184 -2.13 19.14 0.27
N ALA A 185 -2.70 17.99 -0.08
CA ALA A 185 -4.12 17.69 0.10
C ALA A 185 -4.33 16.76 1.32
N GLY A 186 -5.02 17.26 2.34
CA GLY A 186 -5.33 16.47 3.53
C GLY A 186 -4.10 16.13 4.39
N VAL A 187 -4.12 14.98 5.05
CA VAL A 187 -3.04 14.50 5.93
C VAL A 187 -2.09 13.57 5.15
N ILE A 188 -0.84 13.48 5.60
CA ILE A 188 0.08 12.46 5.10
C ILE A 188 -0.28 11.15 5.78
N THR A 189 -0.69 10.16 5.00
CA THR A 189 -1.21 8.86 5.43
C THR A 189 -0.10 7.91 5.89
N TYR A 190 0.65 8.34 6.90
CA TYR A 190 1.73 7.58 7.52
C TYR A 190 1.49 7.48 9.04
N ARG A 191 1.62 6.29 9.64
CA ARG A 191 1.33 6.00 11.06
C ARG A 191 -0.10 6.47 11.42
N GLY A 192 -0.27 7.24 12.50
CA GLY A 192 -1.57 7.82 12.90
C GLY A 192 -2.29 8.58 11.78
N GLY A 193 -1.54 9.17 10.83
CA GLY A 193 -2.11 9.82 9.64
C GLY A 193 -2.93 8.88 8.74
N LYS A 194 -2.69 7.57 8.78
CA LYS A 194 -3.55 6.59 8.08
C LYS A 194 -4.97 6.59 8.65
N VAL A 195 -5.08 6.56 9.97
CA VAL A 195 -6.37 6.60 10.67
C VAL A 195 -7.05 7.96 10.48
N GLU A 196 -6.30 9.05 10.58
CA GLU A 196 -6.83 10.41 10.34
C GLU A 196 -7.35 10.57 8.91
N GLY A 197 -6.60 10.11 7.91
CA GLY A 197 -7.01 10.17 6.50
C GLY A 197 -8.28 9.36 6.22
N TYR A 198 -8.41 8.18 6.83
CA TYR A 198 -9.63 7.40 6.78
C TYR A 198 -10.81 8.13 7.43
N LYS A 199 -10.64 8.59 8.67
CA LYS A 199 -11.70 9.29 9.44
C LYS A 199 -12.17 10.60 8.81
N ALA A 200 -11.33 11.26 8.03
CA ALA A 200 -11.70 12.46 7.30
C ALA A 200 -12.79 12.21 6.22
N LYS A 201 -12.89 10.98 5.73
CA LYS A 201 -13.82 10.59 4.65
C LYS A 201 -14.88 9.57 5.10
N HIS A 202 -14.65 8.84 6.21
CA HIS A 202 -15.47 7.71 6.67
C HIS A 202 -15.67 7.74 8.19
N LYS A 203 -16.82 7.22 8.67
CA LYS A 203 -17.17 7.22 10.09
C LYS A 203 -17.15 5.83 10.72
N ASP A 204 -17.36 4.78 9.92
CA ASP A 204 -17.50 3.42 10.41
C ASP A 204 -16.15 2.87 10.87
N GLN A 205 -16.14 2.23 12.03
CA GLN A 205 -14.94 1.57 12.54
C GLN A 205 -14.68 0.27 11.75
N PRO A 206 -13.48 0.02 11.25
CA PRO A 206 -13.17 -1.22 10.55
C PRO A 206 -13.21 -2.40 11.51
N PHE A 207 -13.71 -3.55 11.05
CA PHE A 207 -13.60 -4.79 11.81
C PHE A 207 -12.29 -5.55 11.53
N LEU A 208 -11.69 -5.30 10.38
CA LEU A 208 -10.41 -5.89 9.96
C LEU A 208 -9.45 -4.79 9.51
N ALA A 209 -8.20 -4.89 9.93
CA ALA A 209 -7.09 -4.12 9.36
C ALA A 209 -5.91 -5.05 9.05
N VAL A 210 -5.24 -4.80 7.92
CA VAL A 210 -4.09 -5.55 7.43
C VAL A 210 -2.95 -4.60 7.08
N GLY A 211 -1.73 -4.92 7.51
CA GLY A 211 -0.54 -4.10 7.24
C GLY A 211 0.74 -4.92 7.40
N ASN A 212 1.89 -4.38 6.92
CA ASN A 212 3.16 -5.10 6.92
C ASN A 212 4.28 -4.44 7.73
N SER A 213 4.13 -3.19 8.13
CA SER A 213 5.23 -2.42 8.71
C SER A 213 4.85 -1.71 10.02
N GLU A 214 5.85 -1.19 10.74
CA GLU A 214 5.61 -0.31 11.90
C GLU A 214 4.73 0.91 11.58
N GLY A 215 4.71 1.33 10.31
CA GLY A 215 3.85 2.41 9.84
C GLY A 215 2.35 2.09 9.89
N ASP A 216 2.00 0.81 10.17
CA ASP A 216 0.62 0.32 10.18
C ASP A 216 0.09 0.00 11.58
N VAL A 217 0.91 0.16 12.63
CA VAL A 217 0.51 -0.19 13.99
C VAL A 217 -0.79 0.49 14.38
N GLU A 218 -0.90 1.79 14.18
CA GLU A 218 -2.08 2.58 14.52
C GLU A 218 -3.30 2.20 13.66
N LEU A 219 -3.07 1.82 12.38
CA LEU A 219 -4.12 1.31 11.49
C LEU A 219 -4.67 -0.03 12.01
N LEU A 220 -3.78 -0.95 12.41
CA LEU A 220 -4.17 -2.23 12.97
C LEU A 220 -4.88 -2.06 14.31
N GLU A 221 -4.38 -1.19 15.19
CA GLU A 221 -5.01 -0.88 16.48
C GLU A 221 -6.40 -0.26 16.35
N PHE A 222 -6.64 0.48 15.27
CA PHE A 222 -7.93 1.09 14.99
C PHE A 222 -9.02 0.06 14.65
N SER A 223 -8.65 -1.15 14.21
CA SER A 223 -9.62 -2.22 13.94
C SER A 223 -10.27 -2.73 15.22
N SER A 224 -11.58 -3.02 15.14
CA SER A 224 -12.36 -3.49 16.29
C SER A 224 -12.18 -4.98 16.59
N HIS A 225 -12.01 -5.85 15.57
CA HIS A 225 -12.02 -7.31 15.76
C HIS A 225 -10.73 -7.96 15.30
N LEU A 226 -10.38 -7.88 14.03
CA LEU A 226 -9.28 -8.63 13.44
C LEU A 226 -8.14 -7.71 13.00
N ARG A 227 -6.92 -8.08 13.36
CA ARG A 227 -5.67 -7.43 12.97
C ARG A 227 -4.76 -8.48 12.37
N LEU A 228 -4.26 -8.22 11.17
CA LEU A 228 -3.38 -9.15 10.48
C LEU A 228 -2.08 -8.44 10.07
N ALA A 229 -0.99 -8.79 10.72
CA ALA A 229 0.35 -8.35 10.34
C ALA A 229 0.92 -9.32 9.30
N VAL A 230 1.28 -8.85 8.11
CA VAL A 230 1.91 -9.66 7.07
C VAL A 230 3.36 -9.27 6.86
N SER A 231 4.17 -10.13 6.24
CA SER A 231 5.54 -9.81 5.85
C SER A 231 6.01 -10.70 4.70
N ALA A 232 6.88 -10.15 3.84
CA ALA A 232 7.51 -10.87 2.74
C ALA A 232 9.01 -10.55 2.57
N SER A 233 9.53 -9.53 3.24
CA SER A 233 10.91 -9.08 3.07
C SER A 233 11.93 -10.10 3.56
N ASN A 234 12.99 -10.31 2.77
CA ASN A 234 14.18 -11.04 3.18
C ASN A 234 15.03 -10.21 4.16
N ARG A 235 15.97 -10.84 4.87
CA ARG A 235 16.81 -10.17 5.88
C ARG A 235 17.66 -9.04 5.33
N GLU A 236 18.04 -9.10 4.07
CA GLU A 236 18.83 -8.08 3.38
C GLU A 236 17.97 -6.92 2.86
N ASP A 237 16.65 -7.07 2.86
CA ASP A 237 15.74 -6.03 2.44
C ASP A 237 15.70 -4.89 3.46
N ARG A 238 15.64 -3.66 2.95
CA ARG A 238 15.53 -2.45 3.80
C ARG A 238 14.25 -2.42 4.66
N LEU A 239 13.17 -3.09 4.22
CA LEU A 239 11.90 -3.15 4.96
C LEU A 239 11.90 -4.23 6.04
N TYR A 240 12.83 -5.19 5.99
CA TYR A 240 12.85 -6.34 6.90
C TYR A 240 12.71 -5.96 8.39
N LYS A 241 13.47 -4.95 8.84
CA LYS A 241 13.45 -4.54 10.25
C LYS A 241 12.07 -4.04 10.68
N SER A 242 11.42 -3.24 9.85
CA SER A 242 10.10 -2.68 10.12
C SER A 242 9.01 -3.75 10.09
N GLU A 243 9.07 -4.66 9.11
CA GLU A 243 8.16 -5.82 9.04
C GLU A 243 8.36 -6.75 10.23
N TYR A 244 9.62 -7.09 10.55
CA TYR A 244 9.94 -7.94 11.70
C TYR A 244 9.42 -7.35 13.01
N HIS A 245 9.59 -6.05 13.21
CA HIS A 245 9.10 -5.37 14.41
C HIS A 245 7.57 -5.43 14.51
N LEU A 246 6.84 -5.21 13.41
CA LEU A 246 5.38 -5.39 13.40
C LEU A 246 4.98 -6.83 13.74
N GLN A 247 5.70 -7.86 13.26
CA GLN A 247 5.44 -9.26 13.61
C GLN A 247 5.61 -9.50 15.12
N GLU A 248 6.63 -8.91 15.75
CA GLU A 248 6.85 -9.02 17.21
C GLU A 248 5.74 -8.28 18.00
N ILE A 249 5.30 -7.11 17.53
CA ILE A 249 4.14 -6.41 18.11
C ILE A 249 2.89 -7.30 18.01
N ALA A 250 2.64 -7.88 16.84
CA ALA A 250 1.48 -8.73 16.61
C ALA A 250 1.47 -9.95 17.56
N LYS A 251 2.62 -10.61 17.74
CA LYS A 251 2.78 -11.71 18.72
C LYS A 251 2.49 -11.24 20.15
N SER A 252 3.06 -10.11 20.57
CA SER A 252 2.88 -9.59 21.91
C SER A 252 1.46 -9.18 22.24
N LYS A 253 0.69 -8.74 21.22
CA LYS A 253 -0.70 -8.30 21.33
C LYS A 253 -1.72 -9.39 20.97
N ASN A 254 -1.25 -10.63 20.71
CA ASN A 254 -2.09 -11.73 20.25
C ASN A 254 -2.94 -11.40 19.01
N TRP A 255 -2.34 -10.67 18.06
CA TRP A 255 -2.92 -10.42 16.74
C TRP A 255 -2.59 -11.58 15.79
N HIS A 256 -3.31 -11.70 14.68
CA HIS A 256 -2.87 -12.55 13.60
C HIS A 256 -1.59 -12.02 12.96
N PHE A 257 -0.69 -12.92 12.63
CA PHE A 257 0.50 -12.59 11.86
C PHE A 257 0.83 -13.70 10.86
N HIS A 258 1.40 -13.33 9.75
CA HIS A 258 1.76 -14.24 8.68
C HIS A 258 3.02 -13.77 7.96
N ARG A 259 3.87 -14.73 7.60
CA ARG A 259 5.03 -14.49 6.75
C ARG A 259 4.86 -15.27 5.45
N PHE A 260 4.81 -14.57 4.33
CA PHE A 260 4.59 -15.16 3.00
C PHE A 260 5.76 -15.99 2.50
N ILE A 261 7.00 -15.73 2.97
CA ILE A 261 8.23 -16.42 2.56
C ILE A 261 8.93 -17.13 3.71
#